data_32ca98f3b4b7c227a7f93aedce9f9d83
#
_entry.id   32ca98f3b4b7c227a7f93aedce9f9d83
#
_cell.length_a   1.000
_cell.length_b   1.000
_cell.length_c   1.000
_cell.angle_alpha   90.00
_cell.angle_beta   90.00
_cell.angle_gamma   90.00
#
_symmetry.space_group_name_H-M   'P 1'
#
loop_
_entity.id
_entity.type
_entity.pdbx_description
1 polymer ?
#
loop_
_entity_poly.entity_id
_entity_poly.type
_entity_poly.pdbx_seq_one_letter_code
_entity_poly.pdbx_strand_id
1 'polypeptide(L)'
;QGFTSIVDVPEHYKPRAIIFVAPPFRHTHFDGKQVVVHNRSKEMHEVWAYNLYPGPSAKKGVFSLLLDIGEQEGWVCCHTSAAMVETPYECEVVFMHEGASGGGKSEMLEDFHREEDDRLLIGTHTVTGEKYYMTLGESCKIHPIADDMACALKSFQDPESGKLRILDAE
;
A
#
# COMPACT_ATOMS: atom_id res chain seq x y z
N GLN A 1 3.57 7.60 -0.90
CA GLN A 1 4.08 8.78 -1.36
C GLN A 1 3.57 10.06 -0.67
N GLY A 2 2.75 9.97 0.33
CA GLY A 2 2.12 11.09 1.00
C GLY A 2 2.97 11.83 2.03
N PHE A 3 4.23 11.51 2.24
CA PHE A 3 5.04 12.07 3.32
C PHE A 3 6.11 13.04 2.84
N THR A 4 5.77 13.91 1.92
CA THR A 4 6.77 14.63 1.16
C THR A 4 7.24 15.93 1.81
N SER A 5 6.51 16.53 2.70
CA SER A 5 6.93 17.77 3.33
C SER A 5 6.21 18.03 4.63
N ILE A 6 6.93 18.64 5.56
CA ILE A 6 6.31 19.36 6.64
C ILE A 6 5.86 20.69 6.04
N VAL A 7 4.56 20.85 5.93
CA VAL A 7 3.96 22.15 5.62
C VAL A 7 3.60 22.84 6.95
N ASP A 8 3.50 24.15 6.92
CA ASP A 8 3.02 24.89 8.06
C ASP A 8 1.62 24.38 8.44
N VAL A 9 1.52 23.77 9.60
CA VAL A 9 0.24 23.28 10.12
C VAL A 9 -0.50 24.52 10.66
N PRO A 10 -1.74 24.78 10.21
CA PRO A 10 -2.51 25.89 10.75
C PRO A 10 -2.66 25.79 12.26
N GLU A 11 -2.55 26.92 12.98
CA GLU A 11 -2.63 26.95 14.46
C GLU A 11 -3.88 26.29 15.04
N HIS A 12 -4.97 26.28 14.28
CA HIS A 12 -6.24 25.67 14.69
C HIS A 12 -6.35 24.18 14.30
N TYR A 13 -5.34 23.60 13.63
CA TYR A 13 -5.38 22.21 13.22
C TYR A 13 -5.20 21.28 14.41
N LYS A 14 -6.15 20.39 14.59
CA LYS A 14 -6.09 19.31 15.59
C LYS A 14 -5.88 17.98 14.89
N PRO A 15 -4.70 17.36 15.00
CA PRO A 15 -4.47 16.05 14.43
C PRO A 15 -5.35 15.01 15.14
N ARG A 16 -5.87 14.05 14.39
CA ARG A 16 -6.57 12.88 14.93
C ARG A 16 -5.61 11.78 15.34
N ALA A 17 -4.42 11.82 14.78
CA ALA A 17 -3.40 10.82 15.04
C ALA A 17 -2.00 11.43 14.92
N ILE A 18 -1.05 10.89 15.70
CA ILE A 18 0.35 11.29 15.68
C ILE A 18 1.23 10.05 15.75
N ILE A 19 2.28 10.02 14.93
CA ILE A 19 3.30 8.98 14.99
C ILE A 19 4.61 9.60 15.45
N PHE A 20 5.14 9.13 16.56
CA PHE A 20 6.43 9.51 17.09
C PHE A 20 7.49 8.46 16.74
N VAL A 21 8.50 8.86 15.99
CA VAL A 21 9.61 8.01 15.61
C VAL A 21 10.92 8.64 16.03
N ALA A 22 11.67 7.98 16.90
CA ALA A 22 12.94 8.47 17.40
C ALA A 22 14.11 7.52 17.04
N PRO A 23 14.46 7.40 15.75
CA PRO A 23 15.43 6.41 15.29
C PRO A 23 16.88 6.64 15.77
N PRO A 24 17.36 7.87 15.98
CA PRO A 24 18.76 8.10 16.39
C PRO A 24 19.05 7.75 17.86
N PHE A 25 18.00 7.53 18.65
CA PHE A 25 18.15 7.26 20.08
C PHE A 25 17.68 5.86 20.44
N ARG A 26 18.56 5.05 21.03
CA ARG A 26 18.14 3.80 21.66
C ARG A 26 17.62 4.08 23.05
N HIS A 27 16.36 3.75 23.25
CA HIS A 27 15.73 3.82 24.54
C HIS A 27 15.97 2.55 25.32
N THR A 28 16.55 2.67 26.51
CA THR A 28 16.94 1.51 27.33
C THR A 28 15.76 0.92 28.11
N HIS A 29 14.66 1.61 28.20
CA HIS A 29 13.49 1.18 28.95
C HIS A 29 12.96 -0.21 28.52
N PHE A 30 13.09 -0.55 27.24
CA PHE A 30 12.70 -1.85 26.71
C PHE A 30 13.90 -2.76 26.41
N ASP A 31 14.98 -2.65 27.19
CA ASP A 31 16.24 -3.38 26.95
C ASP A 31 16.82 -3.17 25.55
N GLY A 32 16.58 -2.03 24.95
CA GLY A 32 16.96 -1.73 23.58
C GLY A 32 16.17 -2.48 22.50
N LYS A 33 15.12 -3.21 22.88
CA LYS A 33 14.24 -3.91 21.93
C LYS A 33 13.42 -2.92 21.11
N GLN A 34 13.08 -3.33 19.90
CA GLN A 34 12.16 -2.60 19.05
C GLN A 34 10.74 -2.79 19.56
N VAL A 35 10.07 -1.69 19.88
CA VAL A 35 8.71 -1.71 20.44
C VAL A 35 7.88 -0.61 19.81
N VAL A 36 6.65 -0.93 19.47
CA VAL A 36 5.62 0.04 19.05
C VAL A 36 4.51 0.03 20.10
N VAL A 37 4.24 1.20 20.63
CA VAL A 37 3.17 1.40 21.62
C VAL A 37 2.07 2.24 20.99
N HIS A 38 0.85 1.76 21.05
CA HIS A 38 -0.34 2.47 20.64
C HIS A 38 -1.10 2.99 21.86
N ASN A 39 -1.29 4.30 21.90
CA ASN A 39 -2.16 4.94 22.87
C ASN A 39 -3.41 5.43 22.13
N ARG A 40 -4.53 4.75 22.34
CA ARG A 40 -5.79 5.03 21.66
C ARG A 40 -6.77 5.71 22.61
N SER A 41 -7.19 6.89 22.25
CA SER A 41 -8.28 7.61 22.93
C SER A 41 -9.37 7.95 21.91
N LYS A 42 -10.52 8.42 22.38
CA LYS A 42 -11.60 8.87 21.49
C LYS A 42 -11.22 10.09 20.64
N GLU A 43 -10.25 10.88 21.10
CA GLU A 43 -9.88 12.15 20.46
C GLU A 43 -8.58 12.04 19.66
N MET A 44 -7.70 11.12 20.04
CA MET A 44 -6.35 11.03 19.51
C MET A 44 -5.85 9.59 19.52
N HIS A 45 -5.24 9.17 18.43
CA HIS A 45 -4.45 7.95 18.39
C HIS A 45 -2.97 8.29 18.26
N GLU A 46 -2.17 7.91 19.24
CA GLU A 46 -0.73 8.12 19.25
C GLU A 46 -0.01 6.77 19.01
N VAL A 47 0.96 6.79 18.12
CA VAL A 47 1.86 5.65 17.88
C VAL A 47 3.27 6.06 18.27
N TRP A 48 3.87 5.34 19.22
CA TRP A 48 5.22 5.58 19.72
C TRP A 48 6.12 4.45 19.28
N ALA A 49 7.07 4.74 18.38
CA ALA A 49 8.02 3.75 17.87
C ALA A 49 9.38 3.92 18.57
N TYR A 50 9.72 2.95 19.41
CA TYR A 50 10.98 2.92 20.15
C TYR A 50 11.97 1.98 19.47
N ASN A 51 13.21 2.46 19.30
CA ASN A 51 14.33 1.66 18.77
C ASN A 51 14.11 1.12 17.35
N LEU A 52 13.15 1.66 16.61
CA LEU A 52 12.84 1.30 15.23
C LEU A 52 13.39 2.36 14.27
N TYR A 53 13.83 1.93 13.09
CA TYR A 53 14.07 2.87 12.02
C TYR A 53 12.73 3.34 11.39
N PRO A 54 12.68 4.50 10.73
CA PRO A 54 11.42 5.15 10.33
C PRO A 54 10.53 4.33 9.40
N GLY A 55 11.09 3.52 8.49
CA GLY A 55 10.34 2.81 7.46
C GLY A 55 9.16 1.98 8.00
N PRO A 56 9.40 0.91 8.79
CA PRO A 56 8.30 0.08 9.31
C PRO A 56 7.34 0.84 10.20
N SER A 57 7.86 1.78 11.00
CA SER A 57 7.03 2.57 11.92
C SER A 57 6.12 3.52 11.16
N ALA A 58 6.63 4.20 10.13
CA ALA A 58 5.84 5.10 9.31
C ALA A 58 4.78 4.33 8.53
N LYS A 59 5.17 3.28 7.79
CA LYS A 59 4.23 2.50 6.98
C LYS A 59 3.17 1.81 7.83
N LYS A 60 3.56 0.95 8.76
CA LYS A 60 2.61 0.17 9.58
C LYS A 60 1.91 1.01 10.65
N GLY A 61 2.53 2.10 11.09
CA GLY A 61 1.88 3.09 11.94
C GLY A 61 0.71 3.74 11.24
N VAL A 62 0.91 4.24 10.02
CA VAL A 62 -0.17 4.83 9.21
C VAL A 62 -1.27 3.81 8.94
N PHE A 63 -0.91 2.59 8.56
CA PHE A 63 -1.85 1.50 8.38
C PHE A 63 -2.76 1.31 9.61
N SER A 64 -2.16 1.23 10.80
CA SER A 64 -2.91 1.07 12.06
C SER A 64 -3.81 2.27 12.37
N LEU A 65 -3.35 3.48 12.06
CA LEU A 65 -4.14 4.70 12.25
C LEU A 65 -5.34 4.75 11.31
N LEU A 66 -5.16 4.39 10.05
CA LEU A 66 -6.25 4.36 9.08
C LEU A 66 -7.29 3.30 9.40
N LEU A 67 -6.87 2.14 9.93
CA LEU A 67 -7.81 1.13 10.44
C LEU A 67 -8.65 1.68 11.59
N ASP A 68 -8.03 2.34 12.57
CA ASP A 68 -8.71 2.90 13.73
C ASP A 68 -9.69 4.03 13.36
N ILE A 69 -9.27 4.93 12.46
CA ILE A 69 -10.13 5.99 11.93
C ILE A 69 -11.27 5.37 11.12
N GLY A 70 -10.97 4.41 10.27
CA GLY A 70 -11.94 3.72 9.44
C GLY A 70 -13.01 3.01 10.27
N GLU A 71 -12.63 2.34 11.35
CA GLU A 71 -13.55 1.71 12.29
C GLU A 71 -14.49 2.75 12.91
N GLN A 72 -13.95 3.89 13.35
CA GLN A 72 -14.75 4.97 13.94
C GLN A 72 -15.72 5.63 12.95
N GLU A 73 -15.35 5.74 11.68
CA GLU A 73 -16.14 6.38 10.62
C GLU A 73 -16.95 5.40 9.77
N GLY A 74 -16.84 4.10 10.04
CA GLY A 74 -17.55 3.07 9.30
C GLY A 74 -17.02 2.85 7.88
N TRP A 75 -15.72 3.02 7.67
CA TRP A 75 -15.05 2.63 6.42
C TRP A 75 -14.82 1.12 6.40
N VAL A 76 -14.72 0.56 5.21
CA VAL A 76 -14.19 -0.79 5.03
C VAL A 76 -12.74 -0.65 4.56
N CYS A 77 -11.79 -1.07 5.40
CA CYS A 77 -10.38 -1.04 5.09
C CYS A 77 -9.85 -2.46 4.91
N CYS A 78 -9.24 -2.73 3.76
CA CYS A 78 -8.73 -4.04 3.39
C CYS A 78 -7.21 -4.01 3.27
N HIS A 79 -6.55 -5.05 3.78
CA HIS A 79 -5.12 -5.30 3.53
C HIS A 79 -4.97 -6.01 2.19
N THR A 80 -5.00 -5.24 1.13
CA THR A 80 -5.18 -5.74 -0.23
C THR A 80 -4.32 -4.99 -1.23
N SER A 81 -4.00 -5.65 -2.32
CA SER A 81 -3.65 -5.00 -3.57
C SER A 81 -4.82 -5.08 -4.54
N ALA A 82 -4.92 -4.15 -5.46
CA ALA A 82 -5.94 -4.13 -6.48
C ALA A 82 -5.35 -3.78 -7.85
N ALA A 83 -5.73 -4.55 -8.87
CA ALA A 83 -5.32 -4.33 -10.25
C ALA A 83 -6.54 -4.40 -11.18
N MET A 84 -6.57 -3.54 -12.17
CA MET A 84 -7.46 -3.68 -13.32
C MET A 84 -6.74 -4.49 -14.39
N VAL A 85 -7.40 -5.50 -14.88
CA VAL A 85 -6.93 -6.32 -16.02
C VAL A 85 -7.75 -5.95 -17.24
N GLU A 86 -7.08 -5.42 -18.24
CA GLU A 86 -7.63 -5.20 -19.58
C GLU A 86 -7.31 -6.39 -20.45
N THR A 87 -8.36 -7.04 -20.98
CA THR A 87 -8.18 -8.16 -21.90
C THR A 87 -8.00 -7.69 -23.35
N PRO A 88 -7.49 -8.53 -24.26
CA PRO A 88 -7.38 -8.20 -25.69
C PRO A 88 -8.72 -7.88 -26.36
N TYR A 89 -9.82 -8.22 -25.71
CA TYR A 89 -11.19 -7.95 -26.19
C TYR A 89 -11.82 -6.70 -25.56
N GLU A 90 -10.99 -5.79 -25.01
CA GLU A 90 -11.43 -4.55 -24.35
C GLU A 90 -12.37 -4.76 -23.16
N CYS A 91 -12.31 -5.94 -22.54
CA CYS A 91 -13.00 -6.20 -21.28
C CYS A 91 -12.11 -5.81 -20.11
N GLU A 92 -12.63 -5.00 -19.21
CA GLU A 92 -11.95 -4.58 -17.97
C GLU A 92 -12.54 -5.34 -16.78
N VAL A 93 -11.66 -5.94 -15.98
CA VAL A 93 -12.02 -6.61 -14.73
C VAL A 93 -11.08 -6.17 -13.62
N VAL A 94 -11.63 -5.76 -12.49
CA VAL A 94 -10.83 -5.41 -11.31
C VAL A 94 -10.72 -6.61 -10.38
N PHE A 95 -9.50 -6.95 -10.03
CA PHE A 95 -9.18 -7.97 -9.03
C PHE A 95 -8.64 -7.30 -7.77
N MET A 96 -9.13 -7.74 -6.62
CA MET A 96 -8.57 -7.41 -5.32
C MET A 96 -7.92 -8.67 -4.73
N HIS A 97 -6.66 -8.55 -4.32
CA HIS A 97 -5.88 -9.64 -3.75
C HIS A 97 -5.69 -9.40 -2.26
N GLU A 98 -6.47 -10.06 -1.43
CA GLU A 98 -6.36 -9.95 0.01
C GLU A 98 -5.49 -11.07 0.58
N GLY A 99 -4.67 -10.74 1.57
CA GLY A 99 -3.81 -11.73 2.21
C GLY A 99 -2.84 -11.14 3.22
N ALA A 100 -2.19 -12.02 3.95
CA ALA A 100 -1.17 -11.65 4.91
C ALA A 100 0.06 -10.99 4.25
N SER A 101 0.85 -10.28 5.06
CA SER A 101 2.14 -9.75 4.62
C SER A 101 3.04 -10.87 4.10
N GLY A 102 3.67 -10.67 2.94
CA GLY A 102 4.47 -11.70 2.26
C GLY A 102 3.64 -12.74 1.49
N GLY A 103 2.33 -12.54 1.33
CA GLY A 103 1.46 -13.42 0.56
C GLY A 103 1.45 -13.17 -0.95
N GLY A 104 2.33 -12.31 -1.48
CA GLY A 104 2.44 -12.04 -2.92
C GLY A 104 1.44 -11.02 -3.46
N LYS A 105 0.81 -10.21 -2.60
CA LYS A 105 -0.18 -9.22 -3.05
C LYS A 105 0.39 -8.20 -4.03
N SER A 106 1.53 -7.60 -3.67
CA SER A 106 2.19 -6.59 -4.51
C SER A 106 2.72 -7.19 -5.81
N GLU A 107 3.19 -8.42 -5.78
CA GLU A 107 3.65 -9.12 -6.97
C GLU A 107 2.51 -9.38 -7.98
N MET A 108 1.26 -9.43 -7.52
CA MET A 108 0.09 -9.55 -8.39
C MET A 108 -0.27 -8.25 -9.13
N LEU A 109 0.39 -7.15 -8.80
CA LEU A 109 0.24 -5.87 -9.50
C LEU A 109 1.23 -5.68 -10.64
N GLU A 110 2.27 -6.51 -10.70
CA GLU A 110 3.33 -6.37 -11.69
C GLU A 110 2.87 -6.90 -13.05
N ASP A 111 3.05 -6.08 -14.09
CA ASP A 111 2.93 -6.51 -15.47
C ASP A 111 4.31 -6.97 -15.98
N PHE A 112 4.29 -7.77 -17.02
CA PHE A 112 5.52 -8.19 -17.69
C PHE A 112 6.19 -6.99 -18.37
N HIS A 113 7.49 -6.84 -18.13
CA HIS A 113 8.27 -5.90 -18.93
C HIS A 113 8.42 -6.43 -20.35
N ARG A 114 7.77 -5.76 -21.30
CA ARG A 114 7.82 -6.09 -22.72
C ARG A 114 8.87 -5.24 -23.41
N GLU A 115 9.62 -5.87 -24.28
CA GLU A 115 10.47 -5.15 -25.23
C GLU A 115 9.58 -4.46 -26.29
N GLU A 116 10.17 -3.53 -27.07
CA GLU A 116 9.43 -2.75 -28.09
C GLU A 116 8.72 -3.61 -29.15
N ASP A 117 9.15 -4.86 -29.33
CA ASP A 117 8.62 -5.81 -30.29
C ASP A 117 7.69 -6.87 -29.65
N ASP A 118 7.13 -6.56 -28.48
CA ASP A 118 6.23 -7.44 -27.68
C ASP A 118 6.87 -8.75 -27.24
N ARG A 119 8.20 -8.86 -27.28
CA ARG A 119 8.91 -10.00 -26.73
C ARG A 119 9.18 -9.81 -25.22
N LEU A 120 9.12 -10.91 -24.51
CA LEU A 120 9.52 -10.97 -23.10
C LEU A 120 10.93 -11.54 -22.97
N LEU A 121 11.83 -10.84 -22.32
CA LEU A 121 13.14 -11.36 -21.95
C LEU A 121 12.98 -12.37 -20.81
N ILE A 122 13.17 -13.66 -21.10
CA ILE A 122 13.03 -14.74 -20.11
C ILE A 122 14.35 -15.12 -19.42
N GLY A 123 15.48 -14.68 -19.96
CA GLY A 123 16.76 -14.93 -19.34
C GLY A 123 17.93 -14.42 -20.17
N THR A 124 19.07 -14.29 -19.48
CA THR A 124 20.36 -13.97 -20.11
C THR A 124 21.39 -15.01 -19.65
N HIS A 125 22.12 -15.59 -20.57
CA HIS A 125 23.20 -16.50 -20.25
C HIS A 125 24.35 -15.75 -19.56
N THR A 126 24.68 -16.13 -18.34
CA THR A 126 25.59 -15.35 -17.49
C THR A 126 27.03 -15.29 -17.99
N VAL A 127 27.46 -16.24 -18.83
CA VAL A 127 28.83 -16.30 -19.35
C VAL A 127 28.93 -15.68 -20.74
N THR A 128 27.98 -15.99 -21.63
CA THR A 128 28.02 -15.52 -23.03
C THR A 128 27.32 -14.19 -23.23
N GLY A 129 26.43 -13.79 -22.31
CA GLY A 129 25.57 -12.62 -22.48
C GLY A 129 24.41 -12.84 -23.46
N GLU A 130 24.23 -14.04 -23.97
CA GLU A 130 23.14 -14.38 -24.90
C GLU A 130 21.79 -14.21 -24.20
N LYS A 131 20.85 -13.53 -24.86
CA LYS A 131 19.50 -13.25 -24.36
C LYS A 131 18.49 -14.18 -25.00
N TYR A 132 17.62 -14.75 -24.17
CA TYR A 132 16.55 -15.62 -24.59
C TYR A 132 15.22 -14.90 -24.45
N TYR A 133 14.44 -14.91 -25.53
CA TYR A 133 13.15 -14.24 -25.62
C TYR A 133 12.02 -15.21 -25.87
N MET A 134 10.86 -14.86 -25.37
CA MET A 134 9.59 -15.50 -25.68
C MET A 134 8.67 -14.45 -26.33
N THR A 135 8.04 -14.79 -27.43
CA THR A 135 6.99 -13.95 -28.01
C THR A 135 5.70 -14.22 -27.25
N LEU A 136 5.13 -13.18 -26.67
CA LEU A 136 3.79 -13.23 -26.13
C LEU A 136 2.82 -12.89 -27.27
N GLY A 137 1.82 -13.72 -27.47
CA GLY A 137 0.68 -13.38 -28.34
C GLY A 137 -0.20 -12.30 -27.71
N GLU A 138 -1.46 -12.26 -28.11
CA GLU A 138 -2.45 -11.41 -27.45
C GLU A 138 -2.51 -11.76 -25.96
N SER A 139 -2.34 -10.76 -25.10
CA SER A 139 -2.30 -10.94 -23.66
C SER A 139 -2.99 -9.78 -22.95
N CYS A 140 -3.36 -10.00 -21.69
CA CYS A 140 -3.92 -8.97 -20.86
C CYS A 140 -2.87 -7.92 -20.50
N LYS A 141 -3.33 -6.70 -20.21
CA LYS A 141 -2.54 -5.66 -19.54
C LYS A 141 -2.98 -5.54 -18.11
N ILE A 142 -2.05 -5.25 -17.21
CA ILE A 142 -2.32 -5.07 -15.78
C ILE A 142 -2.08 -3.61 -15.42
N HIS A 143 -3.09 -2.99 -14.84
CA HIS A 143 -3.05 -1.61 -14.38
C HIS A 143 -3.18 -1.59 -12.85
N PRO A 144 -2.11 -1.32 -12.10
CA PRO A 144 -2.19 -1.21 -10.65
C PRO A 144 -3.15 -0.10 -10.22
N ILE A 145 -4.00 -0.39 -9.23
CA ILE A 145 -4.97 0.56 -8.66
C ILE A 145 -4.60 0.91 -7.23
N ALA A 146 -4.29 -0.09 -6.41
CA ALA A 146 -3.92 0.09 -5.01
C ALA A 146 -2.95 -1.00 -4.58
N ASP A 147 -2.02 -0.65 -3.69
CA ASP A 147 -1.13 -1.60 -3.04
C ASP A 147 -1.20 -1.46 -1.51
N ASP A 148 -0.96 -2.56 -0.80
CA ASP A 148 -0.96 -2.76 0.65
C ASP A 148 -2.26 -2.39 1.38
N MET A 149 -2.93 -1.27 1.11
CA MET A 149 -4.19 -0.90 1.76
C MET A 149 -5.15 -0.19 0.81
N ALA A 150 -6.38 -0.67 0.76
CA ALA A 150 -7.48 0.01 0.09
C ALA A 150 -8.63 0.28 1.07
N CYS A 151 -9.17 1.48 1.03
CA CYS A 151 -10.29 1.90 1.87
C CYS A 151 -11.53 2.25 1.03
N ALA A 152 -12.67 1.68 1.41
CA ALA A 152 -13.96 2.03 0.84
C ALA A 152 -14.73 2.90 1.83
N LEU A 153 -14.88 4.18 1.50
CA LEU A 153 -15.61 5.16 2.30
C LEU A 153 -17.06 5.20 1.86
N LYS A 154 -17.98 5.15 2.80
CA LYS A 154 -19.42 5.21 2.53
C LYS A 154 -19.81 6.47 1.76
N SER A 155 -19.20 7.60 2.07
CA SER A 155 -19.46 8.90 1.42
C SER A 155 -19.07 8.95 -0.06
N PHE A 156 -18.23 8.02 -0.53
CA PHE A 156 -17.77 7.97 -1.91
C PHE A 156 -18.51 6.92 -2.75
N GLN A 157 -19.35 6.12 -2.11
CA GLN A 157 -20.14 5.13 -2.83
C GLN A 157 -21.31 5.77 -3.54
N ASP A 158 -21.54 5.30 -4.76
CA ASP A 158 -22.71 5.64 -5.55
C ASP A 158 -23.55 4.36 -5.71
N PRO A 159 -24.69 4.27 -5.00
CA PRO A 159 -25.52 3.06 -5.05
C PRO A 159 -26.05 2.74 -6.44
N GLU A 160 -26.23 3.75 -7.30
CA GLU A 160 -26.75 3.58 -8.66
C GLU A 160 -25.69 3.02 -9.62
N SER A 161 -24.41 3.17 -9.29
CA SER A 161 -23.31 2.73 -10.17
C SER A 161 -23.13 1.21 -10.23
N GLY A 162 -23.59 0.50 -9.21
CA GLY A 162 -23.29 -0.94 -9.03
C GLY A 162 -21.80 -1.27 -8.88
N LYS A 163 -20.93 -0.26 -8.68
CA LYS A 163 -19.49 -0.39 -8.56
C LYS A 163 -19.03 0.03 -7.16
N LEU A 164 -18.07 -0.71 -6.60
CA LEU A 164 -17.39 -0.33 -5.38
C LEU A 164 -16.28 0.66 -5.71
N ARG A 165 -16.30 1.84 -5.08
CA ARG A 165 -15.19 2.81 -5.14
C ARG A 165 -14.26 2.61 -3.98
N ILE A 166 -12.97 2.46 -4.27
CA ILE A 166 -11.91 2.32 -3.28
C ILE A 166 -10.91 3.47 -3.42
N LEU A 167 -10.28 3.82 -2.31
CA LEU A 167 -9.13 4.72 -2.26
C LEU A 167 -7.89 3.90 -1.95
N ASP A 168 -6.84 4.16 -2.68
CA ASP A 168 -5.50 3.74 -2.33
C ASP A 168 -5.02 4.56 -1.12
N ALA A 169 -4.50 3.89 -0.13
CA ALA A 169 -4.10 4.51 1.13
C ALA A 169 -2.60 4.29 1.44
N GLU A 170 -1.79 3.95 0.44
CA GLU A 170 -0.33 3.84 0.56
C GLU A 170 0.44 5.06 0.02
#